data_74001f0a6743a75f880c2a563b527e4c
#
_entry.id   74001f0a6743a75f880c2a563b527e4c
#
_cell.length_a   1.000
_cell.length_b   1.000
_cell.length_c   1.000
_cell.angle_alpha   90.00
_cell.angle_beta   90.00
_cell.angle_gamma   90.00
#
_symmetry.space_group_name_H-M   'P 1'
#
loop_
_entity.id
_entity.type
_entity.pdbx_description
1 polymer ?
#
loop_
_entity_poly.entity_id
_entity_poly.type
_entity_poly.pdbx_seq_one_letter_code
_entity_poly.pdbx_strand_id
1 'polypeptide(L)'
;TSLMDTREGFSRLEKALFDIDEKLVRQQETEGRSTAGFSVPFAGGAETACAQQVCRISEGMELPGQEISLAESEGRISAEYAYLYPPGIPLLVPGERISRAFLEQAERLKGKGMLLQGMKDYTMERIMTVKE
;
A
#
# COMPACT_ATOMS: atom_id res chain seq x y z
N THR A 1 -4.77 21.90 10.19
CA THR A 1 -4.32 23.04 11.04
C THR A 1 -5.02 22.96 12.38
N SER A 2 -4.22 22.94 13.46
CA SER A 2 -4.68 22.92 14.84
C SER A 2 -4.86 24.36 15.35
N LEU A 3 -5.74 24.57 16.33
CA LEU A 3 -5.89 25.86 17.04
C LEU A 3 -4.60 26.31 17.75
N MET A 4 -3.62 25.40 17.88
CA MET A 4 -2.31 25.65 18.50
C MET A 4 -1.22 26.01 17.47
N ASP A 5 -1.54 26.01 16.18
CA ASP A 5 -0.58 26.33 15.14
C ASP A 5 -0.37 27.85 15.06
N THR A 6 0.86 28.28 15.24
CA THR A 6 1.26 29.69 15.18
C THR A 6 1.98 30.01 13.87
N ARG A 7 1.98 31.27 13.44
CA ARG A 7 2.77 31.73 12.28
C ARG A 7 4.26 31.39 12.45
N GLU A 8 4.77 31.52 13.65
CA GLU A 8 6.15 31.20 13.99
C GLU A 8 6.44 29.71 13.85
N GLY A 9 5.49 28.83 14.26
CA GLY A 9 5.56 27.39 14.06
C GLY A 9 5.62 27.01 12.58
N PHE A 10 4.79 27.64 11.73
CA PHE A 10 4.83 27.41 10.28
C PHE A 10 6.13 27.90 9.65
N SER A 11 6.65 29.08 10.01
CA SER A 11 7.94 29.55 9.50
C SER A 11 9.10 28.64 9.89
N ARG A 12 9.08 28.08 11.10
CA ARG A 12 10.09 27.10 11.52
C ARG A 12 10.02 25.81 10.73
N LEU A 13 8.78 25.31 10.46
CA LEU A 13 8.57 24.12 9.65
C LEU A 13 9.04 24.36 8.21
N GLU A 14 8.65 25.47 7.61
CA GLU A 14 9.07 25.86 6.26
C GLU A 14 10.60 25.88 6.14
N LYS A 15 11.26 26.58 7.05
CA LYS A 15 12.72 26.63 7.08
C LYS A 15 13.35 25.25 7.22
N ALA A 16 12.83 24.40 8.11
CA ALA A 16 13.34 23.06 8.31
C ALA A 16 13.18 22.18 7.05
N LEU A 17 12.09 22.33 6.32
CA LEU A 17 11.86 21.61 5.06
C LEU A 17 12.85 22.05 3.98
N PHE A 18 13.10 23.37 3.83
CA PHE A 18 14.10 23.88 2.90
C PHE A 18 15.51 23.43 3.27
N ASP A 19 15.89 23.46 4.55
CA ASP A 19 17.19 22.99 5.02
C ASP A 19 17.41 21.49 4.74
N ILE A 20 16.35 20.68 4.83
CA ILE A 20 16.39 19.23 4.50
C ILE A 20 16.53 19.04 2.98
N ASP A 21 15.74 19.75 2.19
CA ASP A 21 15.78 19.65 0.73
C ASP A 21 17.17 20.02 0.18
N GLU A 22 17.76 21.14 0.66
CA GLU A 22 19.11 21.56 0.27
C GLU A 22 20.18 20.51 0.65
N LYS A 23 20.05 19.87 1.82
CA LYS A 23 20.96 18.79 2.23
C LYS A 23 20.84 17.57 1.34
N LEU A 24 19.61 17.18 0.97
CA LEU A 24 19.37 16.05 0.09
C LEU A 24 19.93 16.29 -1.31
N VAL A 25 19.75 17.49 -1.86
CA VAL A 25 20.32 17.87 -3.16
C VAL A 25 21.84 17.79 -3.13
N ARG A 26 22.50 18.35 -2.11
CA ARG A 26 23.96 18.29 -1.96
C ARG A 26 24.48 16.85 -1.80
N GLN A 27 23.75 15.98 -1.10
CA GLN A 27 24.12 14.57 -0.97
C GLN A 27 24.02 13.84 -2.32
N GLN A 28 23.02 14.15 -3.12
CA GLN A 28 22.88 13.58 -4.47
C GLN A 28 24.02 13.99 -5.40
N GLU A 29 24.48 15.22 -5.33
CA GLU A 29 25.61 15.73 -6.12
C GLU A 29 26.95 15.10 -5.72
N THR A 30 27.17 14.84 -4.43
CA THR A 30 28.42 14.26 -3.91
C THR A 30 28.51 12.75 -4.10
N GLU A 31 27.39 12.03 -4.11
CA GLU A 31 27.39 10.57 -4.21
C GLU A 31 27.22 10.04 -5.64
N GLY A 32 27.06 10.91 -6.65
CA GLY A 32 26.87 10.48 -8.05
C GLY A 32 25.66 9.55 -8.24
N ARG A 33 24.76 9.54 -7.26
CA ARG A 33 23.57 8.72 -7.27
C ARG A 33 22.53 9.34 -8.17
N SER A 34 22.35 8.74 -9.32
CA SER A 34 21.17 8.89 -10.16
C SER A 34 19.92 8.90 -9.28
N THR A 35 18.97 9.77 -9.58
CA THR A 35 17.64 9.85 -9.01
C THR A 35 16.80 8.55 -9.14
N ALA A 36 17.40 7.48 -9.60
CA ALA A 36 16.87 6.13 -9.68
C ALA A 36 16.96 5.40 -8.33
N GLY A 37 16.60 6.01 -7.19
CA GLY A 37 16.85 5.26 -6.00
C GLY A 37 16.17 5.61 -4.69
N PHE A 38 15.22 6.51 -4.62
CA PHE A 38 14.21 6.37 -3.59
C PHE A 38 13.16 5.40 -4.10
N SER A 39 13.59 4.15 -4.17
CA SER A 39 12.68 3.03 -4.26
C SER A 39 11.95 3.00 -2.91
N VAL A 40 10.84 3.72 -2.80
CA VAL A 40 9.84 3.31 -1.82
C VAL A 40 9.71 1.80 -2.02
N PRO A 41 9.66 0.96 -0.97
CA PRO A 41 9.51 -0.49 -1.13
C PRO A 41 8.30 -0.87 -2.01
N PHE A 42 7.54 0.13 -2.39
CA PHE A 42 6.36 0.17 -3.24
C PHE A 42 6.65 0.47 -4.72
N ALA A 43 7.77 1.10 -5.05
CA ALA A 43 8.19 1.39 -6.43
C ALA A 43 9.12 0.29 -6.98
N GLY A 44 8.87 -0.94 -6.64
CA GLY A 44 9.31 -2.04 -7.46
C GLY A 44 8.46 -2.01 -8.72
N GLY A 45 9.03 -1.62 -9.87
CA GLY A 45 8.41 -1.47 -11.18
C GLY A 45 7.61 -2.67 -11.72
N ALA A 46 6.67 -3.14 -10.93
CA ALA A 46 5.49 -3.78 -11.43
C ALA A 46 4.63 -2.62 -11.96
N GLU A 47 4.38 -2.59 -13.25
CA GLU A 47 3.15 -2.00 -13.76
C GLU A 47 2.11 -2.25 -12.68
N THR A 48 1.62 -1.18 -12.07
CA THR A 48 0.44 -1.24 -11.25
C THR A 48 -0.61 -1.69 -12.26
N ALA A 49 -0.75 -3.01 -12.41
CA ALA A 49 -1.84 -3.57 -13.16
C ALA A 49 -3.05 -2.93 -12.51
N CYS A 50 -3.69 -2.01 -13.22
CA CYS A 50 -4.84 -1.29 -12.70
C CYS A 50 -5.75 -2.33 -12.08
N ALA A 51 -5.94 -2.24 -10.77
CA ALA A 51 -6.79 -3.17 -10.06
C ALA A 51 -8.14 -3.18 -10.77
N GLN A 52 -8.59 -4.34 -11.24
CA GLN A 52 -9.85 -4.46 -11.96
C GLN A 52 -10.97 -4.42 -10.94
N GLN A 53 -11.62 -3.29 -10.80
CA GLN A 53 -12.83 -3.20 -9.99
C GLN A 53 -13.98 -3.89 -10.72
N VAL A 54 -14.58 -4.89 -10.08
CA VAL A 54 -15.67 -5.71 -10.62
C VAL A 54 -17.02 -5.23 -10.08
N CYS A 55 -17.07 -4.84 -8.81
CA CYS A 55 -18.25 -4.29 -8.17
C CYS A 55 -17.85 -3.18 -7.19
N ARG A 56 -18.83 -2.48 -6.66
CA ARG A 56 -18.58 -1.42 -5.66
C ARG A 56 -18.02 -2.02 -4.37
N ILE A 57 -17.23 -1.25 -3.64
CA ILE A 57 -16.68 -1.66 -2.34
C ILE A 57 -17.78 -2.14 -1.39
N SER A 58 -18.89 -1.40 -1.29
CA SER A 58 -20.03 -1.78 -0.45
C SER A 58 -20.64 -3.13 -0.86
N GLU A 59 -20.78 -3.35 -2.15
CA GLU A 59 -21.29 -4.63 -2.69
C GLU A 59 -20.33 -5.77 -2.36
N GLY A 60 -19.02 -5.58 -2.55
CA GLY A 60 -18.00 -6.58 -2.23
C GLY A 60 -18.00 -6.97 -0.75
N MET A 61 -18.33 -6.02 0.14
CA MET A 61 -18.42 -6.30 1.59
C MET A 61 -19.73 -6.96 2.03
N GLU A 62 -20.83 -6.70 1.32
CA GLU A 62 -22.18 -7.19 1.67
C GLU A 62 -22.50 -8.55 1.04
N LEU A 63 -21.85 -8.90 -0.07
CA LEU A 63 -22.05 -10.17 -0.74
C LEU A 63 -21.57 -11.34 0.14
N PRO A 64 -22.21 -12.53 0.01
CA PRO A 64 -21.75 -13.72 0.73
C PRO A 64 -20.27 -13.98 0.47
N GLY A 65 -19.47 -14.02 1.53
CA GLY A 65 -18.03 -14.26 1.46
C GLY A 65 -17.67 -15.71 1.70
N GLN A 66 -16.54 -16.11 1.16
CA GLN A 66 -15.88 -17.37 1.49
C GLN A 66 -14.39 -17.13 1.75
N GLU A 67 -13.86 -17.85 2.71
CA GLU A 67 -12.45 -17.80 3.04
C GLU A 67 -11.70 -18.87 2.25
N ILE A 68 -10.70 -18.45 1.49
CA ILE A 68 -9.88 -19.35 0.67
C ILE A 68 -8.39 -19.11 0.93
N SER A 69 -7.53 -20.01 0.45
CA SER A 69 -6.08 -19.81 0.48
C SER A 69 -5.69 -18.57 -0.33
N LEU A 70 -4.84 -17.72 0.23
CA LEU A 70 -4.33 -16.54 -0.49
C LEU A 70 -3.64 -16.94 -1.80
N ALA A 71 -2.86 -18.02 -1.80
CA ALA A 71 -2.15 -18.50 -2.99
C ALA A 71 -3.10 -18.96 -4.12
N GLU A 72 -4.32 -19.40 -3.78
CA GLU A 72 -5.33 -19.87 -4.73
C GLU A 72 -6.37 -18.81 -5.09
N SER A 73 -6.21 -17.59 -4.60
CA SER A 73 -7.20 -16.52 -4.74
C SER A 73 -7.10 -15.73 -6.04
N GLU A 74 -6.12 -16.01 -6.90
CA GLU A 74 -5.95 -15.32 -8.19
C GLU A 74 -7.25 -15.34 -9.00
N GLY A 75 -7.64 -14.17 -9.50
CA GLY A 75 -8.85 -14.01 -10.30
C GLY A 75 -10.15 -13.89 -9.51
N ARG A 76 -10.17 -14.20 -8.22
CA ARG A 76 -11.34 -14.04 -7.35
C ARG A 76 -11.58 -12.57 -7.01
N ILE A 77 -12.78 -12.26 -6.55
CA ILE A 77 -13.16 -10.90 -6.13
C ILE A 77 -12.93 -10.80 -4.62
N SER A 78 -12.15 -9.81 -4.19
CA SER A 78 -11.91 -9.58 -2.76
C SER A 78 -13.17 -9.13 -2.04
N ALA A 79 -13.38 -9.65 -0.81
CA ALA A 79 -14.42 -9.21 0.11
C ALA A 79 -13.85 -8.45 1.32
N GLU A 80 -12.53 -8.22 1.36
CA GLU A 80 -11.86 -7.51 2.43
C GLU A 80 -10.77 -6.57 1.91
N TYR A 81 -10.33 -5.67 2.78
CA TYR A 81 -9.21 -4.78 2.50
C TYR A 81 -7.88 -5.49 2.77
N ALA A 82 -6.86 -5.17 1.98
CA ALA A 82 -5.48 -5.43 2.34
C ALA A 82 -4.68 -4.13 2.15
N TYR A 83 -4.09 -3.60 3.22
CA TYR A 83 -3.34 -2.36 3.18
C TYR A 83 -2.04 -2.45 3.98
N LEU A 84 -1.07 -1.64 3.59
CA LEU A 84 0.20 -1.52 4.31
C LEU A 84 0.11 -0.34 5.28
N TYR A 85 0.43 -0.58 6.54
CA TYR A 85 0.46 0.45 7.58
C TYR A 85 1.82 0.47 8.29
N PRO A 86 2.35 1.66 8.63
CA PRO A 86 1.98 3.01 8.21
C PRO A 86 2.40 3.33 6.77
N PRO A 87 1.74 4.22 6.02
CA PRO A 87 0.67 5.17 6.39
C PRO A 87 -0.76 4.69 6.12
N GLY A 88 -1.01 3.48 5.69
CA GLY A 88 -2.33 2.95 5.37
C GLY A 88 -2.63 3.00 3.87
N ILE A 89 -1.69 2.53 3.05
CA ILE A 89 -1.85 2.47 1.59
C ILE A 89 -2.61 1.18 1.23
N PRO A 90 -3.81 1.27 0.65
CA PRO A 90 -4.53 0.10 0.19
C PRO A 90 -3.82 -0.55 -1.01
N LEU A 91 -3.67 -1.86 -0.96
CA LEU A 91 -3.14 -2.70 -2.04
C LEU A 91 -4.24 -3.47 -2.74
N LEU A 92 -5.30 -3.74 -2.00
CA LEU A 92 -6.49 -4.42 -2.47
C LEU A 92 -7.68 -3.89 -1.68
N VAL A 93 -8.80 -3.66 -2.37
CA VAL A 93 -10.05 -3.25 -1.73
C VAL A 93 -11.17 -4.22 -2.09
N PRO A 94 -12.25 -4.29 -1.27
CA PRO A 94 -13.39 -5.14 -1.59
C PRO A 94 -13.98 -4.78 -2.96
N GLY A 95 -14.39 -5.79 -3.72
CA GLY A 95 -14.92 -5.61 -5.06
C GLY A 95 -13.87 -5.58 -6.18
N GLU A 96 -12.59 -5.60 -5.85
CA GLU A 96 -11.51 -5.74 -6.82
C GLU A 96 -11.16 -7.20 -7.10
N ARG A 97 -10.76 -7.47 -8.33
CA ARG A 97 -10.22 -8.77 -8.72
C ARG A 97 -8.78 -8.92 -8.22
N ILE A 98 -8.52 -9.99 -7.49
CA ILE A 98 -7.21 -10.33 -6.96
C ILE A 98 -6.29 -10.67 -8.14
N SER A 99 -5.27 -9.87 -8.34
CA SER A 99 -4.30 -10.05 -9.42
C SER A 99 -3.08 -10.84 -8.94
N ARG A 100 -2.40 -11.48 -9.90
CA ARG A 100 -1.11 -12.13 -9.64
C ARG A 100 -0.08 -11.15 -9.07
N ALA A 101 -0.06 -9.92 -9.57
CA ALA A 101 0.85 -8.88 -9.08
C ALA A 101 0.63 -8.56 -7.58
N PHE A 102 -0.63 -8.54 -7.13
CA PHE A 102 -0.95 -8.40 -5.70
C PHE A 102 -0.41 -9.59 -4.89
N LEU A 103 -0.61 -10.83 -5.35
CA LEU A 103 -0.13 -12.02 -4.64
C LEU A 103 1.39 -12.04 -4.51
N GLU A 104 2.11 -11.75 -5.58
CA GLU A 104 3.58 -11.65 -5.56
C GLU A 104 4.08 -10.53 -4.64
N GLN A 105 3.34 -9.42 -4.56
CA GLN A 105 3.65 -8.34 -3.64
C GLN A 105 3.40 -8.73 -2.19
N ALA A 106 2.28 -9.40 -1.90
CA ALA A 106 1.95 -9.89 -0.57
C ALA A 106 3.01 -10.89 -0.07
N GLU A 107 3.43 -11.82 -0.91
CA GLU A 107 4.52 -12.77 -0.59
C GLU A 107 5.85 -12.05 -0.31
N ARG A 108 6.23 -11.07 -1.12
CA ARG A 108 7.45 -10.29 -0.90
C ARG A 108 7.43 -9.52 0.41
N LEU A 109 6.27 -8.96 0.78
CA LEU A 109 6.09 -8.25 2.05
C LEU A 109 6.19 -9.21 3.23
N LYS A 110 5.52 -10.36 3.15
CA LYS A 110 5.57 -11.44 4.16
C LYS A 110 7.01 -11.93 4.35
N GLY A 111 7.75 -12.15 3.27
CA GLY A 111 9.17 -12.54 3.31
C GLY A 111 10.10 -11.51 3.97
N LYS A 112 9.69 -10.24 4.01
CA LYS A 112 10.39 -9.15 4.73
C LYS A 112 9.88 -8.96 6.16
N GLY A 113 8.99 -9.80 6.65
CA GLY A 113 8.37 -9.69 7.97
C GLY A 113 7.32 -8.56 8.07
N MET A 114 6.86 -8.02 6.94
CA MET A 114 5.81 -7.02 6.87
C MET A 114 4.47 -7.70 6.60
N LEU A 115 3.50 -7.47 7.49
CA LEU A 115 2.16 -8.04 7.38
C LEU A 115 1.18 -6.99 6.89
N LEU A 116 0.31 -7.40 5.99
CA LEU A 116 -0.81 -6.57 5.55
C LEU A 116 -1.87 -6.48 6.65
N GLN A 117 -2.45 -5.30 6.76
CA GLN A 117 -3.54 -5.03 7.70
C GLN A 117 -4.88 -5.05 6.95
N GLY A 118 -5.97 -5.17 7.70
CA GLY A 118 -7.33 -5.17 7.14
C GLY A 118 -7.84 -6.54 6.70
N MET A 119 -6.96 -7.52 6.60
CA MET A 119 -7.32 -8.91 6.34
C MET A 119 -7.81 -9.58 7.63
N LYS A 120 -8.78 -10.47 7.51
CA LYS A 120 -9.28 -11.29 8.63
C LYS A 120 -8.19 -12.21 9.18
N ASP A 121 -7.39 -12.79 8.29
CA ASP A 121 -6.25 -13.61 8.64
C ASP A 121 -4.95 -12.78 8.62
N TYR A 122 -4.46 -12.47 9.83
CA TYR A 122 -3.21 -11.72 10.02
C TYR A 122 -1.95 -12.48 9.60
N THR A 123 -2.05 -13.80 9.38
CA THR A 123 -0.90 -14.61 8.92
C THR A 123 -0.67 -14.49 7.42
N MET A 124 -1.62 -13.89 6.69
CA MET A 124 -1.60 -13.77 5.23
C MET A 124 -1.54 -15.15 4.53
N GLU A 125 -2.23 -16.15 5.08
CA GLU A 125 -2.38 -17.46 4.44
C GLU A 125 -3.74 -17.60 3.77
N ARG A 126 -4.74 -16.89 4.27
CA ARG A 126 -6.12 -16.93 3.81
C ARG A 126 -6.64 -15.52 3.52
N ILE A 127 -7.62 -15.44 2.63
CA ILE A 127 -8.28 -14.20 2.26
C ILE A 127 -9.78 -14.42 2.08
N MET A 128 -10.58 -13.41 2.46
CA MET A 128 -12.01 -13.41 2.18
C MET A 128 -12.28 -12.98 0.75
N THR A 129 -13.00 -13.79 0.02
CA THR A 129 -13.45 -13.50 -1.35
C THR A 129 -14.96 -13.57 -1.42
N VAL A 130 -15.53 -12.86 -2.39
CA VAL A 130 -16.96 -13.00 -2.71
C VAL A 130 -17.20 -14.43 -3.20
N LYS A 131 -18.26 -15.05 -2.69
CA LYS A 131 -18.67 -16.38 -3.13
C LYS A 131 -19.32 -16.25 -4.51
N GLU A 132 -18.72 -16.87 -5.50
CA GLU A 132 -19.31 -17.02 -6.85
C GLU A 132 -20.35 -18.12 -6.90
#